data_ce73038e17f0c969de2e09392bc860d4
#
_entry.id   ce73038e17f0c969de2e09392bc860d4
#
_cell.length_a   1.000
_cell.length_b   1.000
_cell.length_c   1.000
_cell.angle_alpha   90.00
_cell.angle_beta   90.00
_cell.angle_gamma   90.00
#
_symmetry.space_group_name_H-M   'P 1'
#
loop_
_entity.id
_entity.type
_entity.pdbx_description
1 polymer ?
#
loop_
_entity_poly.entity_id
_entity_poly.type
_entity_poly.pdbx_seq_one_letter_code
_entity_poly.pdbx_strand_id
1 'polypeptide(L)'
;MNNKIYIYFACFHDTEVYPTIMDAIEQAQNPENLVFGIDFQYIQEQTMIDMKQWLKQNPIVNARVNYLKYTDDNFWEYVGLAKGRKRAYA
;
A
#
# COMPACT_ATOMS: atom_id res chain seq x y z
N MET A 1 -14.90 4.53 21.46
CA MET A 1 -13.50 4.93 21.30
C MET A 1 -12.88 4.28 20.10
N ASN A 2 -12.15 5.06 19.33
CA ASN A 2 -11.55 4.58 18.09
C ASN A 2 -10.18 3.99 18.37
N ASN A 3 -10.10 2.68 18.49
CA ASN A 3 -8.83 1.98 18.61
C ASN A 3 -8.35 1.55 17.24
N LYS A 4 -8.06 2.57 16.41
CA LYS A 4 -7.58 2.28 15.06
C LYS A 4 -6.11 1.88 15.08
N ILE A 5 -5.79 0.89 14.29
CA ILE A 5 -4.44 0.39 14.14
C ILE A 5 -3.95 0.78 12.74
N TYR A 6 -2.86 1.52 12.69
CA TYR A 6 -2.28 1.99 11.44
C TYR A 6 -1.12 1.11 11.04
N ILE A 7 -1.19 0.58 9.83
CA ILE A 7 -0.16 -0.31 9.28
C ILE A 7 0.37 0.34 8.00
N TYR A 8 1.68 0.53 7.92
CA TYR A 8 2.31 1.19 6.79
C TYR A 8 3.17 0.23 5.99
N PHE A 9 3.00 0.28 4.68
CA PHE A 9 3.79 -0.50 3.73
C PHE A 9 4.44 0.41 2.71
N ALA A 10 5.63 0.02 2.27
CA ALA A 10 6.22 0.54 1.05
C ALA A 10 6.34 -0.62 0.09
N CYS A 11 5.72 -0.54 -1.08
CA CYS A 11 5.80 -1.59 -2.07
C CYS A 11 6.17 -1.04 -3.43
N PHE A 12 7.01 -1.78 -4.12
CA PHE A 12 7.49 -1.43 -5.45
C PHE A 12 7.24 -2.61 -6.37
N HIS A 13 6.28 -2.44 -7.28
CA HIS A 13 5.94 -3.43 -8.29
C HIS A 13 5.73 -4.82 -7.67
N ASP A 14 5.05 -4.86 -6.53
CA ASP A 14 4.97 -6.04 -5.69
C ASP A 14 3.52 -6.49 -5.55
N THR A 15 3.24 -7.71 -5.97
CA THR A 15 1.89 -8.28 -5.85
C THR A 15 1.64 -8.89 -4.48
N GLU A 16 2.66 -9.02 -3.65
CA GLU A 16 2.52 -9.55 -2.29
C GLU A 16 1.71 -8.63 -1.38
N VAL A 17 1.49 -7.38 -1.79
CA VAL A 17 0.71 -6.44 -1.01
C VAL A 17 -0.72 -6.95 -0.79
N TYR A 18 -1.31 -7.61 -1.78
CA TYR A 18 -2.68 -8.09 -1.67
C TYR A 18 -2.83 -9.18 -0.61
N PRO A 19 -2.07 -10.28 -0.68
CA PRO A 19 -2.18 -11.29 0.36
C PRO A 19 -1.76 -10.80 1.73
N THR A 20 -0.81 -9.87 1.80
CA THR A 20 -0.37 -9.30 3.07
C THR A 20 -1.51 -8.55 3.76
N ILE A 21 -2.23 -7.73 3.00
CA ILE A 21 -3.38 -6.99 3.54
C ILE A 21 -4.48 -7.94 3.98
N MET A 22 -4.80 -8.92 3.15
CA MET A 22 -5.87 -9.87 3.46
C MET A 22 -5.52 -10.73 4.67
N ASP A 23 -4.26 -11.11 4.80
CA ASP A 23 -3.80 -11.87 5.96
C ASP A 23 -3.93 -11.05 7.25
N ALA A 24 -3.57 -9.79 7.19
CA ALA A 24 -3.71 -8.91 8.35
C ALA A 24 -5.18 -8.77 8.77
N ILE A 25 -6.07 -8.64 7.81
CA ILE A 25 -7.50 -8.53 8.08
C ILE A 25 -8.04 -9.82 8.69
N GLU A 26 -7.63 -10.96 8.15
CA GLU A 26 -8.09 -12.26 8.60
C GLU A 26 -7.67 -12.54 10.04
N GLN A 27 -6.49 -12.08 10.44
CA GLN A 27 -5.96 -12.33 11.77
C GLN A 27 -6.40 -11.29 12.80
N ALA A 28 -7.00 -10.19 12.37
CA ALA A 28 -7.40 -9.13 13.28
C ALA A 28 -8.73 -9.46 13.98
N GLN A 29 -8.81 -9.15 15.25
CA GLN A 29 -10.07 -9.27 16.00
C GLN A 29 -11.12 -8.30 15.48
N ASN A 30 -10.70 -7.08 15.20
CA ASN A 30 -11.57 -6.02 14.72
C ASN A 30 -10.97 -5.45 13.43
N PRO A 31 -11.15 -6.15 12.29
CA PRO A 31 -10.54 -5.71 11.03
C PRO A 31 -11.02 -4.34 10.57
N GLU A 32 -12.20 -3.91 11.00
CA GLU A 32 -12.71 -2.58 10.69
C GLU A 32 -11.89 -1.46 11.31
N ASN A 33 -11.06 -1.78 12.29
CA ASN A 33 -10.17 -0.80 12.93
C ASN A 33 -8.81 -0.69 12.26
N LEU A 34 -8.53 -1.53 11.27
CA LEU A 34 -7.26 -1.48 10.55
C LEU A 34 -7.29 -0.38 9.50
N VAL A 35 -6.25 0.44 9.48
CA VAL A 35 -6.05 1.47 8.47
C VAL A 35 -4.68 1.24 7.84
N PHE A 36 -4.66 1.02 6.53
CA PHE A 36 -3.42 0.76 5.81
C PHE A 36 -2.93 2.03 5.13
N GLY A 37 -1.68 2.36 5.36
CA GLY A 37 -1.00 3.43 4.62
C GLY A 37 0.01 2.78 3.68
N ILE A 38 -0.12 3.05 2.39
CA ILE A 38 0.67 2.35 1.38
C ILE A 38 1.34 3.36 0.45
N ASP A 39 2.67 3.30 0.38
CA ASP A 39 3.42 3.94 -0.69
C ASP A 39 3.54 2.92 -1.83
N PHE A 40 2.71 3.07 -2.84
CA PHE A 40 2.60 2.13 -3.94
C PHE A 40 3.34 2.66 -5.15
N GLN A 41 4.53 2.13 -5.39
CA GLN A 41 5.36 2.52 -6.52
C GLN A 41 5.13 1.54 -7.66
N TYR A 42 4.87 2.08 -8.84
CA TYR A 42 4.53 1.26 -10.00
C TYR A 42 5.21 1.79 -11.27
N ILE A 43 5.37 0.90 -12.24
CA ILE A 43 5.94 1.23 -13.54
C ILE A 43 4.83 1.34 -14.58
N GLN A 44 3.94 0.36 -14.61
CA GLN A 44 2.86 0.31 -15.58
C GLN A 44 1.56 0.80 -14.96
N GLU A 45 0.86 1.65 -15.69
CA GLU A 45 -0.41 2.20 -15.20
C GLU A 45 -1.43 1.12 -14.87
N GLN A 46 -1.38 0.00 -15.60
CA GLN A 46 -2.31 -1.10 -15.34
C GLN A 46 -2.16 -1.61 -13.91
N THR A 47 -0.94 -1.65 -13.38
CA THR A 47 -0.69 -2.06 -12.01
C THR A 47 -1.43 -1.15 -11.01
N MET A 48 -1.39 0.14 -11.25
CA MET A 48 -2.09 1.12 -10.41
C MET A 48 -3.61 0.98 -10.54
N ILE A 49 -4.09 0.79 -11.76
CA ILE A 49 -5.52 0.61 -12.03
C ILE A 49 -6.02 -0.65 -11.33
N ASP A 50 -5.26 -1.74 -11.39
CA ASP A 50 -5.61 -2.98 -10.73
C ASP A 50 -5.73 -2.80 -9.22
N MET A 51 -4.81 -2.06 -8.62
CA MET A 51 -4.86 -1.77 -7.18
C MET A 51 -6.11 -0.99 -6.82
N LYS A 52 -6.44 0.03 -7.61
CA LYS A 52 -7.65 0.83 -7.36
C LYS A 52 -8.91 -0.01 -7.48
N GLN A 53 -8.97 -0.88 -8.47
CA GLN A 53 -10.11 -1.77 -8.65
C GLN A 53 -10.22 -2.77 -7.51
N TRP A 54 -9.10 -3.34 -7.10
CA TRP A 54 -9.08 -4.28 -5.99
C TRP A 54 -9.60 -3.65 -4.70
N LEU A 55 -9.21 -2.42 -4.43
CA LEU A 55 -9.70 -1.70 -3.24
C LEU A 55 -11.20 -1.45 -3.32
N LYS A 56 -11.72 -1.16 -4.51
CA LYS A 56 -13.16 -0.99 -4.72
C LYS A 56 -13.92 -2.29 -4.45
N GLN A 57 -13.34 -3.41 -4.84
CA GLN A 57 -13.96 -4.72 -4.68
C GLN A 57 -13.86 -5.26 -3.26
N ASN A 58 -13.00 -4.65 -2.44
CA ASN A 58 -12.76 -5.08 -1.07
C ASN A 58 -12.96 -3.91 -0.10
N PRO A 59 -14.21 -3.49 0.11
CA PRO A 59 -14.49 -2.31 0.92
C PRO A 59 -14.11 -2.45 2.39
N ILE A 60 -13.87 -3.67 2.86
CA ILE A 60 -13.37 -3.87 4.22
C ILE A 60 -11.95 -3.31 4.38
N VAL A 61 -11.22 -3.17 3.27
CA VAL A 61 -9.86 -2.62 3.30
C VAL A 61 -9.93 -1.11 3.35
N ASN A 62 -9.59 -0.56 4.50
CA ASN A 62 -9.48 0.88 4.68
C ASN A 62 -8.04 1.29 4.43
N ALA A 63 -7.76 1.76 3.23
CA ALA A 63 -6.40 2.06 2.82
C ALA A 63 -6.27 3.46 2.27
N ARG A 64 -5.18 4.12 2.63
CA ARG A 64 -4.73 5.37 2.04
C ARG A 64 -3.49 5.05 1.21
N VAL A 65 -3.62 5.20 -0.10
CA VAL A 65 -2.56 4.79 -1.02
C VAL A 65 -1.97 6.01 -1.69
N ASN A 66 -0.67 6.14 -1.58
CA ASN A 66 0.09 7.15 -2.30
C ASN A 66 0.67 6.46 -3.54
N TYR A 67 0.13 6.81 -4.71
CA TYR A 67 0.55 6.20 -5.97
C TYR A 67 1.71 6.99 -6.56
N LEU A 68 2.83 6.31 -6.74
CA LEU A 68 4.05 6.93 -7.26
C LEU A 68 4.48 6.21 -8.53
N LYS A 69 4.32 6.89 -9.67
CA LYS A 69 4.72 6.31 -10.93
C LYS A 69 6.23 6.42 -11.12
N TYR A 70 6.84 5.30 -11.40
CA TYR A 70 8.25 5.22 -11.69
C TYR A 70 8.50 5.62 -13.14
N THR A 71 9.38 6.58 -13.34
CA THR A 71 9.80 7.03 -14.66
C THR A 71 11.31 7.12 -14.73
N ASP A 72 11.86 7.22 -15.95
CA ASP A 72 13.30 7.38 -16.11
C ASP A 72 13.81 8.65 -15.43
N ASP A 73 12.98 9.70 -15.42
CA ASP A 73 13.36 10.98 -14.84
C ASP A 73 13.49 10.94 -13.32
N ASN A 74 12.74 10.05 -12.68
CA ASN A 74 12.76 9.97 -11.22
C ASN A 74 13.34 8.64 -10.72
N PHE A 75 14.09 7.97 -11.58
CA PHE A 75 14.69 6.68 -11.27
C PHE A 75 15.46 6.69 -9.94
N TRP A 76 16.26 7.71 -9.73
CA TRP A 76 17.10 7.79 -8.55
C TRP A 76 16.32 7.98 -7.26
N GLU A 77 15.14 8.60 -7.35
CA GLU A 77 14.28 8.75 -6.19
C GLU A 77 13.72 7.42 -5.72
N TYR A 78 13.40 6.54 -6.67
CA TYR A 78 12.77 5.27 -6.34
C TYR A 78 13.77 4.16 -6.05
N VAL A 79 14.95 4.23 -6.64
CA VAL A 79 16.00 3.26 -6.36
C VAL A 79 16.39 3.28 -4.89
N GLY A 80 16.21 4.40 -4.24
CA GLY A 80 16.42 4.48 -2.82
C GLY A 80 15.35 3.74 -2.05
N LEU A 81 15.46 2.42 -1.96
CA LEU A 81 14.50 1.61 -1.21
C LEU A 81 14.38 2.10 0.24
N ALA A 82 15.49 2.52 0.81
CA ALA A 82 15.49 3.07 2.15
C ALA A 82 14.64 4.34 2.23
N LYS A 83 14.63 5.13 1.16
CA LYS A 83 13.82 6.35 1.10
C LYS A 83 12.33 6.04 1.13
N GLY A 84 11.91 5.05 0.34
CA GLY A 84 10.53 4.61 0.35
C GLY A 84 10.11 4.06 1.69
N ARG A 85 10.98 3.28 2.31
CA ARG A 85 10.72 2.73 3.64
C ARG A 85 10.59 3.82 4.69
N LYS A 86 11.45 4.82 4.63
CA LYS A 86 11.37 5.93 5.57
C LYS A 86 10.04 6.66 5.49
N ARG A 87 9.52 6.85 4.29
CA ARG A 87 8.21 7.46 4.11
C ARG A 87 7.11 6.62 4.72
N ALA A 88 7.17 5.32 4.54
CA ALA A 88 6.16 4.42 5.05
C ALA A 88 6.16 4.37 6.58
N TYR A 89 7.33 4.51 7.18
CA TYR A 89 7.46 4.42 8.64
C TYR A 89 7.46 5.78 9.35
N ALA A 90 7.59 6.83 8.58
CA ALA A 90 7.53 8.16 9.16
C ALA A 90 6.08 8.56 9.43
#